data_ef1e1fbcbc867c2b10dec9addaa90992
#
_entry.id   ef1e1fbcbc867c2b10dec9addaa90992
#
_cell.length_a   1.000
_cell.length_b   1.000
_cell.length_c   1.000
_cell.angle_alpha   90.00
_cell.angle_beta   90.00
_cell.angle_gamma   90.00
#
_symmetry.space_group_name_H-M   'P 1'
#
loop_
_entity.id
_entity.type
_entity.pdbx_description
1 polymer ?
#
loop_
_entity_poly.entity_id
_entity_poly.type
_entity_poly.pdbx_seq_one_letter_code
_entity_poly.pdbx_strand_id
1 'polypeptide(L)'
;MKLYIGTKIVKAMPMTMTKAQEMLGREIKPATVEEDGYLVEYKDKYISWSPKSVFEEAYHEADSVNFGRAVVLLKAGLAVKRKSWSGGKFLYYVPSASYPAMTDVAKSIMNEERKVSYKEYIAIRCKDGDVGFYTPTQSDVLANDWEVTE
;
A
#
# COMPACT_ATOMS: atom_id res chain seq x y z
N MET A 1 20.75 -0.89 22.07
CA MET A 1 20.13 -0.41 20.80
C MET A 1 18.76 -1.08 20.64
N LYS A 2 17.78 -0.38 20.05
CA LYS A 2 16.44 -0.93 19.76
C LYS A 2 16.35 -1.26 18.27
N LEU A 3 15.60 -2.31 17.91
CA LEU A 3 15.31 -2.65 16.52
C LEU A 3 14.19 -1.74 16.00
N TYR A 4 14.34 -1.22 14.77
CA TYR A 4 13.34 -0.43 14.07
C TYR A 4 13.07 -1.03 12.70
N ILE A 5 11.80 -1.06 12.29
CA ILE A 5 11.36 -1.47 10.96
C ILE A 5 10.65 -0.26 10.34
N GLY A 6 11.11 0.15 9.15
CA GLY A 6 10.51 1.27 8.43
C GLY A 6 9.60 0.78 7.29
N THR A 7 8.49 1.48 7.09
CA THR A 7 7.63 1.31 5.93
C THR A 7 7.33 2.69 5.34
N LYS A 8 7.76 2.93 4.08
CA LYS A 8 7.45 4.15 3.34
C LYS A 8 6.95 3.78 1.96
N ILE A 9 5.96 4.51 1.48
CA ILE A 9 5.50 4.47 0.09
C ILE A 9 6.12 5.68 -0.60
N VAL A 10 6.84 5.45 -1.68
CA VAL A 10 7.50 6.48 -2.49
C VAL A 10 7.15 6.25 -3.96
N LYS A 11 7.29 7.28 -4.78
CA LYS A 11 7.33 7.14 -6.23
C LYS A 11 8.79 7.15 -6.66
N ALA A 12 9.19 6.25 -7.52
CA ALA A 12 10.57 6.21 -8.02
C ALA A 12 10.62 5.81 -9.49
N MET A 13 11.67 6.25 -10.15
CA MET A 13 11.99 5.83 -11.51
C MET A 13 13.48 5.54 -11.63
N PRO A 14 13.88 4.51 -12.38
CA PRO A 14 15.29 4.25 -12.68
C PRO A 14 15.93 5.46 -13.33
N MET A 15 17.06 5.90 -12.80
CA MET A 15 17.78 7.07 -13.31
C MET A 15 19.25 7.04 -12.86
N THR A 16 20.17 7.26 -13.79
CA THR A 16 21.58 7.40 -13.43
C THR A 16 21.80 8.67 -12.61
N MET A 17 22.87 8.68 -11.84
CA MET A 17 23.19 9.81 -10.98
C MET A 17 23.40 11.10 -11.77
N THR A 18 24.13 11.06 -12.91
CA THR A 18 24.38 12.22 -13.75
C THR A 18 23.08 12.87 -14.23
N LYS A 19 22.13 12.06 -14.75
CA LYS A 19 20.82 12.57 -15.16
C LYS A 19 20.03 13.16 -14.01
N ALA A 20 20.11 12.53 -12.83
CA ALA A 20 19.44 13.05 -11.64
C ALA A 20 20.05 14.40 -11.18
N GLN A 21 21.35 14.57 -11.25
CA GLN A 21 22.03 15.86 -10.98
C GLN A 21 21.56 16.96 -11.92
N GLU A 22 21.53 16.68 -13.22
CA GLU A 22 21.04 17.62 -14.24
C GLU A 22 19.59 18.03 -13.95
N MET A 23 18.73 17.06 -13.66
CA MET A 23 17.30 17.29 -13.40
C MET A 23 17.06 18.06 -12.11
N LEU A 24 17.83 17.78 -11.06
CA LEU A 24 17.70 18.43 -9.75
C LEU A 24 18.43 19.77 -9.66
N GLY A 25 19.32 20.10 -10.61
CA GLY A 25 20.12 21.31 -10.60
C GLY A 25 21.08 21.39 -9.41
N ARG A 26 21.47 20.26 -8.84
CA ARG A 26 22.38 20.17 -7.69
C ARG A 26 23.31 18.98 -7.81
N GLU A 27 24.50 19.14 -7.26
CA GLU A 27 25.49 18.07 -7.19
C GLU A 27 25.09 17.02 -6.15
N ILE A 28 25.12 15.73 -6.53
CA ILE A 28 24.91 14.60 -5.65
C ILE A 28 26.30 14.06 -5.30
N LYS A 29 26.71 14.14 -4.03
CA LYS A 29 28.07 13.79 -3.59
C LYS A 29 28.37 12.29 -3.65
N PRO A 30 29.66 11.96 -3.73
CA PRO A 30 30.58 12.26 -4.84
C PRO A 30 30.68 11.04 -5.73
N ALA A 31 30.36 11.11 -6.97
CA ALA A 31 30.65 10.00 -7.83
C ALA A 31 31.86 10.34 -8.70
N THR A 32 32.85 9.54 -8.56
CA THR A 32 33.94 9.41 -9.51
C THR A 32 33.57 8.52 -10.70
N VAL A 33 32.41 7.85 -10.64
CA VAL A 33 31.89 6.92 -11.65
C VAL A 33 30.38 7.12 -11.80
N GLU A 34 29.87 7.06 -13.03
CA GLU A 34 28.44 6.99 -13.33
C GLU A 34 27.82 5.81 -12.57
N GLU A 35 26.79 6.04 -11.78
CA GLU A 35 26.14 5.04 -10.96
C GLU A 35 24.66 4.95 -11.31
N ASP A 36 24.16 3.72 -11.46
CA ASP A 36 22.75 3.43 -11.60
C ASP A 36 22.02 3.60 -10.27
N GLY A 37 20.80 4.14 -10.34
CA GLY A 37 19.99 4.36 -9.17
C GLY A 37 18.55 4.70 -9.51
N TYR A 38 17.93 5.39 -8.59
CA TYR A 38 16.52 5.79 -8.68
C TYR A 38 16.36 7.25 -8.29
N LEU A 39 15.62 8.01 -9.11
CA LEU A 39 15.05 9.29 -8.68
C LEU A 39 13.82 8.98 -7.84
N VAL A 40 13.77 9.48 -6.60
CA VAL A 40 12.76 9.13 -5.60
C VAL A 40 11.98 10.38 -5.20
N GLU A 41 10.66 10.37 -5.37
CA GLU A 41 9.74 11.39 -4.86
C GLU A 41 9.07 10.88 -3.58
N TYR A 42 9.23 11.63 -2.49
CA TYR A 42 8.60 11.36 -1.19
C TYR A 42 7.21 12.02 -1.09
N LYS A 43 6.45 11.63 -0.07
CA LYS A 43 5.07 12.12 0.16
C LYS A 43 4.99 13.65 0.31
N ASP A 44 6.00 14.28 0.88
CA ASP A 44 6.15 15.74 1.05
C ASP A 44 6.65 16.46 -0.20
N LYS A 45 6.71 15.76 -1.34
CA LYS A 45 7.22 16.26 -2.63
C LYS A 45 8.73 16.49 -2.67
N TYR A 46 9.45 16.15 -1.60
CA TYR A 46 10.90 16.14 -1.67
C TYR A 46 11.37 15.09 -2.68
N ILE A 47 12.35 15.48 -3.51
CA ILE A 47 12.92 14.60 -4.51
C ILE A 47 14.40 14.40 -4.21
N SER A 48 14.85 13.15 -4.23
CA SER A 48 16.26 12.78 -4.08
C SER A 48 16.63 11.66 -5.05
N TRP A 49 17.91 11.41 -5.16
CA TRP A 49 18.42 10.24 -5.86
C TRP A 49 19.02 9.25 -4.84
N SER A 50 18.87 7.95 -5.11
CA SER A 50 19.41 6.86 -4.30
C SER A 50 20.13 5.86 -5.18
N PRO A 51 21.33 5.36 -4.78
CA PRO A 51 22.00 4.27 -5.45
C PRO A 51 21.10 3.03 -5.58
N LYS A 52 21.24 2.28 -6.68
CA LYS A 52 20.41 1.13 -6.99
C LYS A 52 20.38 0.11 -5.84
N SER A 53 21.54 -0.30 -5.34
CA SER A 53 21.64 -1.30 -4.27
C SER A 53 20.94 -0.84 -2.99
N VAL A 54 21.11 0.43 -2.61
CA VAL A 54 20.50 1.01 -1.40
C VAL A 54 18.98 1.13 -1.55
N PHE A 55 18.52 1.48 -2.75
CA PHE A 55 17.09 1.60 -3.02
C PHE A 55 16.41 0.24 -3.02
N GLU A 56 16.95 -0.74 -3.74
CA GLU A 56 16.35 -2.08 -3.88
C GLU A 56 16.41 -2.90 -2.58
N GLU A 57 17.32 -2.61 -1.66
CA GLU A 57 17.31 -3.17 -0.32
C GLU A 57 16.12 -2.65 0.52
N ALA A 58 15.76 -1.38 0.37
CA ALA A 58 14.72 -0.73 1.17
C ALA A 58 13.32 -0.80 0.54
N TYR A 59 13.24 -0.79 -0.78
CA TYR A 59 11.99 -0.68 -1.54
C TYR A 59 11.84 -1.83 -2.54
N HIS A 60 10.60 -2.25 -2.73
CA HIS A 60 10.21 -3.19 -3.78
C HIS A 60 9.04 -2.61 -4.55
N GLU A 61 8.91 -2.97 -5.81
CA GLU A 61 7.76 -2.60 -6.61
C GLU A 61 6.45 -3.08 -5.95
N ALA A 62 5.40 -2.26 -6.07
CA ALA A 62 4.11 -2.55 -5.45
C ALA A 62 3.29 -3.60 -6.23
N ASP A 63 3.89 -4.22 -7.23
CA ASP A 63 3.31 -5.26 -8.09
C ASP A 63 3.59 -6.69 -7.60
N SER A 64 4.43 -6.87 -6.58
CA SER A 64 4.81 -8.20 -6.05
C SER A 64 5.28 -8.10 -4.61
N VAL A 65 4.36 -7.82 -3.70
CA VAL A 65 4.67 -7.60 -2.30
C VAL A 65 4.12 -8.71 -1.40
N ASN A 66 4.68 -8.83 -0.19
CA ASN A 66 4.13 -9.71 0.83
C ASN A 66 2.87 -9.10 1.49
N PHE A 67 2.13 -9.92 2.25
CA PHE A 67 0.88 -9.51 2.90
C PHE A 67 1.06 -8.32 3.86
N GLY A 68 2.16 -8.26 4.60
CA GLY A 68 2.44 -7.13 5.50
C GLY A 68 2.52 -5.79 4.75
N ARG A 69 3.18 -5.77 3.60
CA ARG A 69 3.22 -4.59 2.71
C ARG A 69 1.88 -4.32 2.05
N ALA A 70 1.12 -5.35 1.67
CA ALA A 70 -0.24 -5.20 1.15
C ALA A 70 -1.14 -4.49 2.18
N VAL A 71 -1.03 -4.79 3.47
CA VAL A 71 -1.75 -4.08 4.55
C VAL A 71 -1.35 -2.61 4.63
N VAL A 72 -0.06 -2.27 4.43
CA VAL A 72 0.39 -0.87 4.38
C VAL A 72 -0.24 -0.12 3.19
N LEU A 73 -0.27 -0.75 2.02
CA LEU A 73 -0.92 -0.19 0.81
C LEU A 73 -2.42 0.03 1.04
N LEU A 74 -3.11 -0.95 1.63
CA LEU A 74 -4.53 -0.84 1.99
C LEU A 74 -4.80 0.35 2.92
N LYS A 75 -4.00 0.52 3.99
CA LYS A 75 -4.12 1.65 4.92
C LYS A 75 -3.76 3.00 4.30
N ALA A 76 -3.00 2.99 3.20
CA ALA A 76 -2.74 4.17 2.39
C ALA A 76 -3.89 4.51 1.42
N GLY A 77 -4.97 3.72 1.40
CA GLY A 77 -6.15 3.93 0.56
C GLY A 77 -6.07 3.27 -0.83
N LEU A 78 -5.11 2.38 -1.04
CA LEU A 78 -4.98 1.63 -2.29
C LEU A 78 -5.73 0.30 -2.19
N ALA A 79 -6.29 -0.16 -3.30
CA ALA A 79 -6.85 -1.50 -3.40
C ALA A 79 -5.77 -2.50 -3.83
N VAL A 80 -5.82 -3.71 -3.28
CA VAL A 80 -4.83 -4.75 -3.58
C VAL A 80 -5.49 -6.09 -3.91
N LYS A 81 -4.81 -6.89 -4.70
CA LYS A 81 -5.22 -8.26 -5.02
C LYS A 81 -4.02 -9.19 -5.06
N ARG A 82 -4.27 -10.50 -5.05
CA ARG A 82 -3.28 -11.51 -5.41
C ARG A 82 -3.20 -11.61 -6.92
N LYS A 83 -2.01 -11.80 -7.49
CA LYS A 83 -1.85 -12.10 -8.93
C LYS A 83 -2.65 -13.32 -9.37
N SER A 84 -2.82 -14.29 -8.46
CA SER A 84 -3.61 -15.51 -8.69
C SER A 84 -5.12 -15.29 -8.67
N TRP A 85 -5.60 -14.12 -8.22
CA TRP A 85 -7.03 -13.85 -8.18
C TRP A 85 -7.55 -13.37 -9.53
N SER A 86 -8.69 -13.93 -9.95
CA SER A 86 -9.38 -13.60 -11.20
C SER A 86 -10.76 -12.99 -10.93
N GLY A 87 -11.38 -12.44 -11.99
CA GLY A 87 -12.77 -11.99 -11.94
C GLY A 87 -13.01 -10.70 -11.17
N GLY A 88 -12.02 -9.80 -11.10
CA GLY A 88 -12.19 -8.50 -10.45
C GLY A 88 -12.26 -8.56 -8.92
N LYS A 89 -11.76 -9.63 -8.32
CA LYS A 89 -11.65 -9.79 -6.87
C LYS A 89 -10.49 -8.94 -6.34
N PHE A 90 -10.75 -8.11 -5.33
CA PHE A 90 -9.72 -7.29 -4.67
C PHE A 90 -10.10 -6.95 -3.23
N LEU A 91 -9.13 -6.47 -2.47
CA LEU A 91 -9.27 -5.97 -1.11
C LEU A 91 -9.20 -4.46 -1.08
N TYR A 92 -9.91 -3.85 -0.14
CA TYR A 92 -9.77 -2.45 0.23
C TYR A 92 -9.98 -2.24 1.72
N TYR A 93 -9.43 -1.16 2.24
CA TYR A 93 -9.55 -0.81 3.65
C TYR A 93 -10.81 0.02 3.89
N VAL A 94 -11.58 -0.37 4.90
CA VAL A 94 -12.73 0.39 5.38
C VAL A 94 -12.38 0.97 6.76
N PRO A 95 -12.26 2.31 6.87
CA PRO A 95 -11.97 2.94 8.13
C PRO A 95 -13.15 2.82 9.11
N SER A 96 -12.87 2.98 10.39
CA SER A 96 -13.93 3.05 11.41
C SER A 96 -14.86 4.23 11.13
N ALA A 97 -16.16 4.01 11.28
CA ALA A 97 -17.18 5.03 11.06
C ALA A 97 -18.43 4.77 11.90
N SER A 98 -19.26 5.79 12.07
CA SER A 98 -20.52 5.68 12.78
C SER A 98 -21.68 5.99 11.85
N TYR A 99 -22.62 5.05 11.73
CA TYR A 99 -23.81 5.15 10.89
C TYR A 99 -25.07 4.87 11.70
N PRO A 100 -26.24 5.41 11.32
CA PRO A 100 -27.52 4.93 11.80
C PRO A 100 -27.67 3.43 11.50
N ALA A 101 -28.41 2.72 12.35
CA ALA A 101 -28.77 1.34 12.06
C ALA A 101 -29.58 1.27 10.75
N MET A 102 -29.10 0.51 9.76
CA MET A 102 -29.69 0.49 8.42
C MET A 102 -30.67 -0.67 8.20
N THR A 103 -30.41 -1.83 8.82
CA THR A 103 -31.26 -3.01 8.69
C THR A 103 -32.31 -3.07 9.78
N ASP A 104 -33.46 -3.67 9.50
CA ASP A 104 -34.53 -3.82 10.50
C ASP A 104 -34.09 -4.59 11.73
N VAL A 105 -33.24 -5.59 11.54
CA VAL A 105 -32.62 -6.34 12.66
C VAL A 105 -31.73 -5.43 13.50
N ALA A 106 -30.87 -4.65 12.86
CA ALA A 106 -29.99 -3.71 13.60
C ALA A 106 -30.81 -2.63 14.32
N LYS A 107 -31.85 -2.11 13.71
CA LYS A 107 -32.78 -1.12 14.33
C LYS A 107 -33.48 -1.69 15.54
N SER A 108 -33.96 -2.94 15.48
CA SER A 108 -34.64 -3.59 16.59
C SER A 108 -33.74 -3.86 17.81
N ILE A 109 -32.44 -4.09 17.57
CA ILE A 109 -31.48 -4.41 18.63
C ILE A 109 -30.79 -3.16 19.19
N MET A 110 -30.47 -2.19 18.32
CA MET A 110 -29.58 -1.05 18.66
C MET A 110 -30.32 0.24 19.02
N ASN A 111 -31.67 0.27 18.96
CA ASN A 111 -32.49 1.47 19.07
C ASN A 111 -32.27 2.46 17.90
N GLU A 112 -33.35 2.81 17.16
CA GLU A 112 -33.31 3.55 15.89
C GLU A 112 -32.59 4.92 15.95
N GLU A 113 -32.54 5.56 17.12
CA GLU A 113 -31.88 6.86 17.29
C GLU A 113 -30.39 6.81 17.55
N ARG A 114 -29.79 5.65 17.72
CA ARG A 114 -28.35 5.51 18.02
C ARG A 114 -27.54 5.25 16.76
N LYS A 115 -26.50 6.06 16.59
CA LYS A 115 -25.42 5.76 15.64
C LYS A 115 -24.64 4.54 16.16
N VAL A 116 -24.49 3.53 15.32
CA VAL A 116 -23.67 2.35 15.58
C VAL A 116 -22.25 2.63 15.11
N SER A 117 -21.28 2.47 15.99
CA SER A 117 -19.87 2.60 15.65
C SER A 117 -19.33 1.28 15.14
N TYR A 118 -18.88 1.27 13.90
CA TYR A 118 -18.24 0.14 13.25
C TYR A 118 -16.73 0.29 13.34
N LYS A 119 -16.03 -0.78 13.70
CA LYS A 119 -14.56 -0.82 13.68
C LYS A 119 -14.05 -0.87 12.25
N GLU A 120 -12.80 -0.46 12.07
CA GLU A 120 -12.08 -0.64 10.81
C GLU A 120 -11.94 -2.12 10.43
N TYR A 121 -11.97 -2.41 9.16
CA TYR A 121 -11.77 -3.75 8.63
C TYR A 121 -11.23 -3.73 7.18
N ILE A 122 -10.74 -4.88 6.75
CA ILE A 122 -10.42 -5.12 5.34
C ILE A 122 -11.63 -5.77 4.69
N ALA A 123 -12.16 -5.14 3.66
CA ALA A 123 -13.23 -5.66 2.84
C ALA A 123 -12.68 -6.41 1.63
N ILE A 124 -13.41 -7.43 1.20
CA ILE A 124 -13.18 -8.13 -0.05
C ILE A 124 -14.34 -7.88 -1.00
N ARG A 125 -14.05 -7.38 -2.21
CA ARG A 125 -15.01 -7.41 -3.30
C ARG A 125 -14.87 -8.74 -4.02
N CYS A 126 -15.95 -9.47 -4.09
CA CYS A 126 -16.03 -10.77 -4.77
C CYS A 126 -16.28 -10.61 -6.27
N LYS A 127 -16.14 -11.71 -7.01
CA LYS A 127 -16.33 -11.75 -8.47
C LYS A 127 -17.74 -11.35 -8.92
N ASP A 128 -18.76 -11.68 -8.13
CA ASP A 128 -20.17 -11.34 -8.34
C ASP A 128 -20.51 -9.88 -8.01
N GLY A 129 -19.56 -9.15 -7.46
CA GLY A 129 -19.70 -7.75 -7.05
C GLY A 129 -20.03 -7.57 -5.57
N ASP A 130 -20.36 -8.63 -4.87
CA ASP A 130 -20.67 -8.58 -3.44
C ASP A 130 -19.44 -8.21 -2.61
N VAL A 131 -19.69 -7.59 -1.47
CA VAL A 131 -18.66 -7.16 -0.54
C VAL A 131 -18.85 -7.86 0.80
N GLY A 132 -17.77 -8.43 1.32
CA GLY A 132 -17.72 -9.08 2.62
C GLY A 132 -16.52 -8.67 3.44
N PHE A 133 -16.50 -9.14 4.69
CA PHE A 133 -15.32 -9.07 5.52
C PHE A 133 -14.25 -10.02 5.01
N TYR A 134 -13.01 -9.55 4.93
CA TYR A 134 -11.90 -10.38 4.54
C TYR A 134 -11.25 -11.03 5.75
N THR A 135 -11.15 -12.34 5.72
CA THR A 135 -10.35 -13.13 6.66
C THR A 135 -9.22 -13.79 5.85
N PRO A 136 -7.96 -13.40 6.05
CA PRO A 136 -6.85 -13.98 5.30
C PRO A 136 -6.67 -15.45 5.65
N THR A 137 -6.48 -16.27 4.63
CA THR A 137 -6.00 -17.64 4.81
C THR A 137 -4.50 -17.66 5.10
N GLN A 138 -3.98 -18.77 5.58
CA GLN A 138 -2.54 -18.92 5.77
C GLN A 138 -1.78 -18.72 4.45
N SER A 139 -2.32 -19.20 3.33
CA SER A 139 -1.72 -18.99 2.01
C SER A 139 -1.70 -17.52 1.59
N ASP A 140 -2.68 -16.72 1.99
CA ASP A 140 -2.71 -15.28 1.74
C ASP A 140 -1.65 -14.54 2.56
N VAL A 141 -1.51 -14.91 3.84
CA VAL A 141 -0.52 -14.30 4.75
C VAL A 141 0.92 -14.57 4.31
N LEU A 142 1.19 -15.78 3.81
CA LEU A 142 2.53 -16.20 3.39
C LEU A 142 2.86 -15.86 1.93
N ALA A 143 1.92 -15.29 1.20
CA ALA A 143 2.09 -14.95 -0.20
C ALA A 143 2.99 -13.73 -0.42
N ASN A 144 3.69 -13.73 -1.56
CA ASN A 144 4.54 -12.63 -2.02
C ASN A 144 4.10 -12.09 -3.39
N ASP A 145 2.86 -12.35 -3.80
CA ASP A 145 2.29 -11.98 -5.10
C ASP A 145 1.13 -10.99 -4.97
N TRP A 146 1.12 -10.20 -3.91
CA TRP A 146 0.18 -9.10 -3.76
C TRP A 146 0.59 -7.94 -4.64
N GLU A 147 -0.38 -7.32 -5.30
CA GLU A 147 -0.19 -6.17 -6.18
C GLU A 147 -1.30 -5.14 -5.97
N VAL A 148 -1.01 -3.87 -6.30
CA VAL A 148 -2.03 -2.82 -6.37
C VAL A 148 -2.92 -3.10 -7.59
N THR A 149 -4.23 -3.02 -7.42
CA THR A 149 -5.18 -3.08 -8.54
C THR A 149 -5.48 -1.67 -9.04
N GLU A 150 -5.57 -1.53 -10.36
CA GLU A 150 -6.05 -0.32 -11.02
C GLU A 150 -7.56 -0.13 -10.86
#